data_7fbe68a340434a99523a5994549a7b4a
#
_entry.id   7fbe68a340434a99523a5994549a7b4a
#
_cell.length_a   1.000
_cell.length_b   1.000
_cell.length_c   1.000
_cell.angle_alpha   90.00
_cell.angle_beta   90.00
_cell.angle_gamma   90.00
#
_symmetry.space_group_name_H-M   'P 1'
#
loop_
_entity.id
_entity.type
_entity.pdbx_description
1 polymer ?
#
loop_
_entity_poly.entity_id
_entity_poly.type
_entity_poly.pdbx_seq_one_letter_code
_entity_poly.pdbx_strand_id
1 'polypeptide(L)'
;MNKHLLLGFDVGSSSVKASLVDVNSGECVATAFYPEHEAPIKSIRNGWAEQDPEMWWANAKLALARIMAESGAKGDDIRAIGFSYQMHGLVCVDKAQRPVRDAIIWCDSRAVPYGERAFADLGSDRCLSHLLNSPGNFTAAKLAWVKDNEPEVYERIYKVMLPGDYLAMKLSGVINTTVSGLSEGMLWDFQAHAVAGFLLDYYGFDRDILADIVPTFDVQSRVSREVADELGLSEGTPISYRAGDQPNNALSLNVFNPGEIASTAGTSGVVYGVLGDVNYDKKSRVNTFAHVNYTEDLTRLGVLLCINGTGILNAWMRRNVAPQGISYADMNAMAEGVAPGADGLRIIPFGNGAERVLENREVGCSIHGIDFNHHTQAHLVRAAQEGIVFSFCYGMEVMAEMGMDIRKIHAGKANMFLSPVFREALATTSGATIELYETDGSVGAAKGAGMGCGIYSSHEEAFATLRRLAVIEPNEQKRAQYAQAYAEWKGILLPMT
;
A
#
# COMPACT_ATOMS: atom_id res chain seq x y z
N MET A 1 -5.64 28.91 23.60
CA MET A 1 -6.39 28.75 22.32
C MET A 1 -6.68 27.28 22.18
N ASN A 2 -7.93 26.91 21.85
CA ASN A 2 -8.24 25.51 21.56
C ASN A 2 -7.47 25.11 20.30
N LYS A 3 -6.75 23.99 20.36
CA LYS A 3 -6.10 23.38 19.19
C LYS A 3 -7.18 22.75 18.34
N HIS A 4 -6.99 22.71 17.03
CA HIS A 4 -7.85 22.01 16.09
C HIS A 4 -7.01 20.95 15.41
N LEU A 5 -7.11 19.70 15.88
CA LEU A 5 -6.25 18.61 15.50
C LEU A 5 -7.04 17.49 14.81
N LEU A 6 -6.41 16.84 13.85
CA LEU A 6 -6.86 15.60 13.24
C LEU A 6 -5.99 14.46 13.74
N LEU A 7 -6.60 13.33 14.08
CA LEU A 7 -5.93 12.12 14.52
C LEU A 7 -5.93 11.09 13.39
N GLY A 8 -4.77 10.65 12.98
CA GLY A 8 -4.62 9.57 12.02
C GLY A 8 -3.87 8.39 12.59
N PHE A 9 -4.37 7.18 12.30
CA PHE A 9 -3.68 5.93 12.59
C PHE A 9 -3.21 5.27 11.31
N ASP A 10 -2.05 4.62 11.37
CA ASP A 10 -1.55 3.73 10.33
C ASP A 10 -1.25 2.36 10.95
N VAL A 11 -2.08 1.37 10.58
CA VAL A 11 -2.11 0.04 11.19
C VAL A 11 -1.34 -0.93 10.32
N GLY A 12 -0.02 -0.95 10.49
CA GLY A 12 0.86 -1.89 9.79
C GLY A 12 0.99 -3.23 10.53
N SER A 13 1.61 -4.20 9.85
CA SER A 13 1.96 -5.49 10.48
C SER A 13 3.12 -5.39 11.47
N SER A 14 4.02 -4.42 11.30
CA SER A 14 5.15 -4.22 12.20
C SER A 14 4.81 -3.35 13.41
N SER A 15 3.91 -2.40 13.27
CA SER A 15 3.51 -1.46 14.33
C SER A 15 2.21 -0.73 13.97
N VAL A 16 1.61 -0.11 14.98
CA VAL A 16 0.53 0.88 14.81
C VAL A 16 1.12 2.26 15.09
N LYS A 17 1.05 3.15 14.11
CA LYS A 17 1.49 4.54 14.21
C LYS A 17 0.30 5.46 14.39
N ALA A 18 0.42 6.48 15.23
CA ALA A 18 -0.55 7.54 15.40
C ALA A 18 0.11 8.91 15.19
N SER A 19 -0.61 9.84 14.56
CA SER A 19 -0.15 11.22 14.36
C SER A 19 -1.26 12.21 14.64
N LEU A 20 -0.91 13.34 15.22
CA LEU A 20 -1.76 14.52 15.35
C LEU A 20 -1.34 15.57 14.33
N VAL A 21 -2.29 16.03 13.52
CA VAL A 21 -2.07 17.03 12.48
C VAL A 21 -2.90 18.27 12.81
N ASP A 22 -2.26 19.42 12.82
CA ASP A 22 -2.96 20.70 13.01
C ASP A 22 -3.74 21.05 11.74
N VAL A 23 -5.04 21.36 11.91
CA VAL A 23 -5.95 21.66 10.81
C VAL A 23 -5.49 22.83 9.95
N ASN A 24 -4.94 23.89 10.59
CA ASN A 24 -4.66 25.14 9.90
C ASN A 24 -3.29 25.12 9.20
N SER A 25 -2.26 24.61 9.90
CA SER A 25 -0.89 24.54 9.33
C SER A 25 -0.69 23.28 8.48
N GLY A 26 -1.48 22.22 8.69
CA GLY A 26 -1.28 20.89 8.08
C GLY A 26 -0.03 20.18 8.60
N GLU A 27 0.64 20.70 9.62
CA GLU A 27 1.85 20.13 10.21
C GLU A 27 1.51 18.99 11.17
N CYS A 28 2.36 17.96 11.18
CA CYS A 28 2.31 16.91 12.19
C CYS A 28 2.91 17.45 13.50
N VAL A 29 2.08 17.61 14.53
CA VAL A 29 2.48 18.17 15.82
C VAL A 29 2.98 17.13 16.81
N ALA A 30 2.61 15.87 16.64
CA ALA A 30 3.11 14.74 17.41
C ALA A 30 2.89 13.43 16.64
N THR A 31 3.83 12.50 16.80
CA THR A 31 3.73 11.17 16.21
C THR A 31 4.36 10.13 17.13
N ALA A 32 3.75 8.96 17.23
CA ALA A 32 4.30 7.82 17.94
C ALA A 32 3.86 6.51 17.28
N PHE A 33 4.60 5.44 17.51
CA PHE A 33 4.24 4.10 17.07
C PHE A 33 4.54 3.08 18.17
N TYR A 34 3.79 1.99 18.15
CA TYR A 34 3.96 0.85 19.05
C TYR A 34 3.72 -0.46 18.29
N PRO A 35 4.43 -1.55 18.66
CA PRO A 35 5.53 -1.57 19.61
C PRO A 35 6.77 -0.85 19.04
N GLU A 36 7.76 -0.53 19.90
CA GLU A 36 9.03 0.11 19.48
C GLU A 36 9.93 -0.85 18.67
N HIS A 37 9.65 -2.15 18.74
CA HIS A 37 10.24 -3.20 17.91
C HIS A 37 9.14 -3.81 17.04
N GLU A 38 9.52 -4.53 15.98
CA GLU A 38 8.54 -5.16 15.10
C GLU A 38 7.57 -6.06 15.88
N ALA A 39 6.28 -5.86 15.64
CA ALA A 39 5.23 -6.70 16.21
C ALA A 39 5.38 -8.15 15.72
N PRO A 40 5.16 -9.15 16.58
CA PRO A 40 5.29 -10.54 16.19
C PRO A 40 4.23 -10.95 15.16
N ILE A 41 4.65 -11.72 14.17
CA ILE A 41 3.76 -12.44 13.25
C ILE A 41 3.78 -13.92 13.66
N LYS A 42 2.61 -14.49 13.91
CA LYS A 42 2.47 -15.93 14.19
C LYS A 42 2.52 -16.69 12.86
N SER A 43 3.54 -17.53 12.70
CA SER A 43 3.74 -18.39 11.52
C SER A 43 3.94 -19.84 11.97
N ILE A 44 2.84 -20.53 12.23
CA ILE A 44 2.88 -21.94 12.70
C ILE A 44 3.11 -22.96 11.59
N ARG A 45 3.00 -22.55 10.32
CA ARG A 45 3.33 -23.31 9.12
C ARG A 45 3.95 -22.40 8.08
N ASN A 46 4.75 -22.97 7.19
CA ASN A 46 5.31 -22.20 6.08
C ASN A 46 4.21 -21.53 5.26
N GLY A 47 4.37 -20.25 4.97
CA GLY A 47 3.41 -19.42 4.23
C GLY A 47 2.20 -18.96 5.06
N TRP A 48 2.11 -19.28 6.34
CA TRP A 48 1.06 -18.77 7.22
C TRP A 48 1.55 -17.51 7.94
N ALA A 49 0.64 -16.54 8.08
CA ALA A 49 0.92 -15.29 8.79
C ALA A 49 -0.35 -14.76 9.47
N GLU A 50 -0.33 -14.71 10.78
CA GLU A 50 -1.44 -14.27 11.61
C GLU A 50 -0.99 -13.26 12.65
N GLN A 51 -1.93 -12.37 13.03
CA GLN A 51 -1.75 -11.43 14.14
C GLN A 51 -3.03 -11.34 14.96
N ASP A 52 -2.89 -11.14 16.27
CA ASP A 52 -4.01 -10.86 17.17
C ASP A 52 -4.54 -9.44 16.94
N PRO A 53 -5.82 -9.24 16.55
CA PRO A 53 -6.39 -7.90 16.37
C PRO A 53 -6.40 -7.06 17.68
N GLU A 54 -6.48 -7.71 18.84
CA GLU A 54 -6.41 -7.01 20.12
C GLU A 54 -5.02 -6.41 20.38
N MET A 55 -3.97 -6.99 19.82
CA MET A 55 -2.63 -6.40 19.86
C MET A 55 -2.60 -5.07 19.09
N TRP A 56 -3.24 -4.97 17.92
CA TRP A 56 -3.32 -3.70 17.18
C TRP A 56 -4.06 -2.64 17.98
N TRP A 57 -5.17 -3.02 18.63
CA TRP A 57 -5.92 -2.12 19.50
C TRP A 57 -5.11 -1.64 20.69
N ALA A 58 -4.39 -2.55 21.36
CA ALA A 58 -3.50 -2.20 22.47
C ALA A 58 -2.40 -1.21 22.03
N ASN A 59 -1.77 -1.46 20.88
CA ASN A 59 -0.74 -0.59 20.33
C ASN A 59 -1.29 0.78 19.90
N ALA A 60 -2.51 0.82 19.34
CA ALA A 60 -3.19 2.08 19.00
C ALA A 60 -3.43 2.94 20.24
N LYS A 61 -3.88 2.31 21.36
CA LYS A 61 -4.06 2.98 22.64
C LYS A 61 -2.74 3.57 23.20
N LEU A 62 -1.66 2.80 23.13
CA LEU A 62 -0.34 3.25 23.59
C LEU A 62 0.18 4.41 22.73
N ALA A 63 0.05 4.32 21.40
CA ALA A 63 0.45 5.38 20.49
C ALA A 63 -0.36 6.66 20.74
N LEU A 64 -1.68 6.54 20.90
CA LEU A 64 -2.55 7.67 21.24
C LEU A 64 -2.16 8.32 22.56
N ALA A 65 -2.01 7.55 23.63
CA ALA A 65 -1.65 8.06 24.95
C ALA A 65 -0.33 8.85 24.89
N ARG A 66 0.66 8.37 24.13
CA ARG A 66 1.96 9.03 23.98
C ARG A 66 1.85 10.36 23.25
N ILE A 67 1.18 10.39 22.08
CA ILE A 67 1.06 11.65 21.33
C ILE A 67 0.21 12.70 22.06
N MET A 68 -0.80 12.30 22.82
CA MET A 68 -1.59 13.20 23.67
C MET A 68 -0.72 13.80 24.78
N ALA A 69 0.10 12.98 25.45
CA ALA A 69 1.02 13.43 26.48
C ALA A 69 2.11 14.37 25.93
N GLU A 70 2.74 14.02 24.81
CA GLU A 70 3.82 14.82 24.20
C GLU A 70 3.32 16.16 23.64
N SER A 71 2.13 16.17 23.02
CA SER A 71 1.55 17.38 22.44
C SER A 71 0.81 18.26 23.47
N GLY A 72 0.43 17.70 24.62
CA GLY A 72 -0.48 18.33 25.57
C GLY A 72 -1.89 18.57 25.00
N ALA A 73 -2.28 17.82 23.95
CA ALA A 73 -3.62 17.88 23.37
C ALA A 73 -4.64 17.24 24.32
N LYS A 74 -5.87 17.71 24.23
CA LYS A 74 -7.03 17.18 24.97
C LYS A 74 -8.02 16.55 23.99
N GLY A 75 -8.93 15.73 24.48
CA GLY A 75 -9.97 15.13 23.65
C GLY A 75 -10.75 16.14 22.82
N ASP A 76 -11.10 17.28 23.41
CA ASP A 76 -11.83 18.37 22.74
C ASP A 76 -11.05 19.08 21.61
N ASP A 77 -9.73 18.89 21.57
CA ASP A 77 -8.91 19.40 20.47
C ASP A 77 -8.99 18.52 19.22
N ILE A 78 -9.38 17.23 19.37
CA ILE A 78 -9.45 16.25 18.26
C ILE A 78 -10.78 16.41 17.51
N ARG A 79 -10.69 16.79 16.23
CA ARG A 79 -11.85 17.10 15.40
C ARG A 79 -12.36 15.93 14.58
N ALA A 80 -11.46 15.03 14.17
CA ALA A 80 -11.81 13.82 13.43
C ALA A 80 -10.71 12.77 13.55
N ILE A 81 -11.05 11.51 13.30
CA ILE A 81 -10.17 10.35 13.33
C ILE A 81 -10.22 9.61 12.01
N GLY A 82 -9.05 9.21 11.48
CA GLY A 82 -8.94 8.41 10.26
C GLY A 82 -7.97 7.24 10.41
N PHE A 83 -8.16 6.21 9.57
CA PHE A 83 -7.35 5.00 9.57
C PHE A 83 -6.76 4.70 8.19
N SER A 84 -5.46 4.46 8.16
CA SER A 84 -4.75 3.66 7.17
C SER A 84 -4.50 2.28 7.75
N TYR A 85 -4.52 1.22 6.94
CA TYR A 85 -4.34 -0.14 7.47
C TYR A 85 -3.70 -1.07 6.43
N GLN A 86 -2.97 -2.10 6.90
CA GLN A 86 -2.46 -3.18 6.06
C GLN A 86 -3.60 -3.84 5.28
N MET A 87 -3.44 -3.92 3.96
CA MET A 87 -4.48 -4.40 3.04
C MET A 87 -4.75 -5.91 3.17
N HIS A 88 -5.89 -6.35 2.62
CA HIS A 88 -6.23 -7.77 2.38
C HIS A 88 -6.31 -8.66 3.62
N GLY A 89 -6.28 -8.10 4.82
CA GLY A 89 -6.44 -8.87 6.06
C GLY A 89 -7.86 -9.44 6.19
N LEU A 90 -7.99 -10.50 6.96
CA LEU A 90 -9.30 -11.06 7.37
C LEU A 90 -9.39 -10.99 8.88
N VAL A 91 -10.26 -10.15 9.41
CA VAL A 91 -10.67 -10.11 10.82
C VAL A 91 -12.09 -10.66 10.93
N CYS A 92 -12.31 -11.59 11.84
CA CYS A 92 -13.61 -12.22 12.09
C CYS A 92 -14.03 -11.94 13.53
N VAL A 93 -15.25 -11.43 13.74
CA VAL A 93 -15.77 -11.12 15.07
C VAL A 93 -17.10 -11.84 15.35
N ASP A 94 -17.36 -12.13 16.64
CA ASP A 94 -18.62 -12.64 17.13
C ASP A 94 -19.66 -11.50 17.34
N LYS A 95 -20.89 -11.85 17.78
CA LYS A 95 -21.96 -10.89 18.08
C LYS A 95 -21.61 -9.94 19.24
N ALA A 96 -20.63 -10.29 20.06
CA ALA A 96 -20.10 -9.42 21.10
C ALA A 96 -18.90 -8.58 20.62
N GLN A 97 -18.66 -8.57 19.29
CA GLN A 97 -17.58 -7.83 18.63
C GLN A 97 -16.17 -8.25 19.07
N ARG A 98 -16.02 -9.49 19.55
CA ARG A 98 -14.73 -10.05 19.95
C ARG A 98 -14.16 -10.88 18.80
N PRO A 99 -12.85 -10.82 18.53
CA PRO A 99 -12.20 -11.69 17.56
C PRO A 99 -12.48 -13.17 17.88
N VAL A 100 -12.89 -13.94 16.88
CA VAL A 100 -13.10 -15.40 17.02
C VAL A 100 -11.85 -16.21 16.72
N ARG A 101 -10.86 -15.55 16.13
CA ARG A 101 -9.53 -16.07 15.81
C ARG A 101 -8.54 -14.92 15.58
N ASP A 102 -7.24 -15.23 15.52
CA ASP A 102 -6.23 -14.31 15.01
C ASP A 102 -6.53 -13.94 13.55
N ALA A 103 -6.26 -12.69 13.17
CA ALA A 103 -6.44 -12.23 11.80
C ALA A 103 -5.45 -12.89 10.86
N ILE A 104 -5.91 -13.34 9.69
CA ILE A 104 -5.05 -13.77 8.59
C ILE A 104 -4.60 -12.50 7.86
N ILE A 105 -3.29 -12.16 7.91
CA ILE A 105 -2.79 -10.91 7.38
C ILE A 105 -2.34 -11.00 5.91
N TRP A 106 -1.93 -9.90 5.33
CA TRP A 106 -1.65 -9.74 3.89
C TRP A 106 -0.60 -10.72 3.32
N CYS A 107 0.45 -11.03 4.07
CA CYS A 107 1.55 -11.89 3.63
C CYS A 107 1.29 -13.41 3.83
N ASP A 108 0.10 -13.79 4.33
CA ASP A 108 -0.32 -15.18 4.41
C ASP A 108 -0.66 -15.74 3.03
N SER A 109 -0.24 -16.96 2.72
CA SER A 109 -0.46 -17.60 1.40
C SER A 109 -1.39 -18.83 1.44
N ARG A 110 -1.97 -19.17 2.61
CA ARG A 110 -2.80 -20.38 2.75
C ARG A 110 -4.03 -20.41 1.86
N ALA A 111 -4.57 -19.24 1.52
CA ALA A 111 -5.78 -19.11 0.72
C ALA A 111 -5.53 -19.07 -0.80
N VAL A 112 -4.29 -19.05 -1.27
CA VAL A 112 -3.94 -19.06 -2.70
C VAL A 112 -4.69 -20.13 -3.47
N PRO A 113 -4.75 -21.41 -3.04
CA PRO A 113 -5.48 -22.45 -3.78
C PRO A 113 -6.99 -22.20 -3.90
N TYR A 114 -7.59 -21.45 -2.95
CA TYR A 114 -9.01 -21.08 -2.99
C TYR A 114 -9.28 -20.04 -4.06
N GLY A 115 -8.41 -19.02 -4.15
CA GLY A 115 -8.52 -18.01 -5.20
C GLY A 115 -8.25 -18.59 -6.60
N GLU A 116 -7.26 -19.48 -6.74
CA GLU A 116 -6.96 -20.15 -8.01
C GLU A 116 -8.13 -21.02 -8.50
N ARG A 117 -8.74 -21.79 -7.62
CA ARG A 117 -9.95 -22.59 -7.97
C ARG A 117 -11.11 -21.69 -8.37
N ALA A 118 -11.40 -20.62 -7.60
CA ALA A 118 -12.45 -19.69 -7.96
C ALA A 118 -12.20 -19.03 -9.33
N PHE A 119 -10.97 -18.67 -9.63
CA PHE A 119 -10.59 -18.08 -10.91
C PHE A 119 -10.79 -19.08 -12.08
N ALA A 120 -10.45 -20.34 -11.87
CA ALA A 120 -10.65 -21.40 -12.86
C ALA A 120 -12.14 -21.75 -13.07
N ASP A 121 -12.89 -21.93 -11.97
CA ASP A 121 -14.28 -22.39 -12.01
C ASP A 121 -15.25 -21.31 -12.49
N LEU A 122 -15.06 -20.05 -12.08
CA LEU A 122 -15.89 -18.92 -12.48
C LEU A 122 -15.51 -18.35 -13.85
N GLY A 123 -14.28 -18.64 -14.30
CA GLY A 123 -13.70 -18.15 -15.54
C GLY A 123 -12.99 -16.80 -15.38
N SER A 124 -11.84 -16.69 -16.05
CA SER A 124 -10.98 -15.50 -15.98
C SER A 124 -11.70 -14.22 -16.42
N ASP A 125 -12.45 -14.29 -17.53
CA ASP A 125 -13.16 -13.14 -18.08
C ASP A 125 -14.17 -12.56 -17.08
N ARG A 126 -14.92 -13.42 -16.39
CA ARG A 126 -15.88 -12.98 -15.37
C ARG A 126 -15.18 -12.37 -14.18
N CYS A 127 -14.17 -13.04 -13.63
CA CYS A 127 -13.44 -12.50 -12.47
C CYS A 127 -12.78 -11.17 -12.80
N LEU A 128 -12.06 -11.07 -13.91
CA LEU A 128 -11.33 -9.89 -14.30
C LEU A 128 -12.25 -8.72 -14.69
N SER A 129 -13.39 -8.97 -15.34
CA SER A 129 -14.32 -7.90 -15.71
C SER A 129 -15.15 -7.37 -14.52
N HIS A 130 -15.45 -8.20 -13.53
CA HIS A 130 -16.28 -7.83 -12.37
C HIS A 130 -15.48 -7.42 -11.13
N LEU A 131 -14.39 -8.15 -10.82
CA LEU A 131 -13.55 -7.88 -9.65
C LEU A 131 -12.30 -7.06 -9.99
N LEU A 132 -11.99 -6.89 -11.29
CA LEU A 132 -10.78 -6.28 -11.86
C LEU A 132 -9.49 -7.02 -11.48
N ASN A 133 -9.60 -8.19 -10.87
CA ASN A 133 -8.51 -9.04 -10.39
C ASN A 133 -8.89 -10.50 -10.47
N SER A 134 -7.89 -11.40 -10.41
CA SER A 134 -8.15 -12.78 -9.99
C SER A 134 -8.52 -12.79 -8.50
N PRO A 135 -9.38 -13.72 -8.03
CA PRO A 135 -9.73 -13.82 -6.60
C PRO A 135 -8.52 -14.01 -5.66
N GLY A 136 -7.44 -14.60 -6.15
CA GLY A 136 -6.12 -14.64 -5.54
C GLY A 136 -6.09 -14.98 -4.04
N ASN A 137 -5.19 -14.32 -3.32
CA ASN A 137 -5.00 -14.49 -1.88
C ASN A 137 -5.57 -13.30 -1.09
N PHE A 138 -6.82 -12.94 -1.36
CA PHE A 138 -7.49 -11.80 -0.75
C PHE A 138 -8.49 -12.24 0.33
N THR A 139 -9.15 -11.27 0.96
CA THR A 139 -10.03 -11.48 2.11
C THR A 139 -11.12 -12.55 1.86
N ALA A 140 -11.76 -12.55 0.68
CA ALA A 140 -12.78 -13.55 0.33
C ALA A 140 -12.22 -14.98 0.30
N ALA A 141 -11.05 -15.18 -0.32
CA ALA A 141 -10.40 -16.48 -0.37
C ALA A 141 -9.94 -16.95 1.02
N LYS A 142 -9.46 -16.04 1.87
CA LYS A 142 -9.11 -16.33 3.28
C LYS A 142 -10.33 -16.76 4.09
N LEU A 143 -11.47 -16.11 3.88
CA LEU A 143 -12.72 -16.52 4.53
C LEU A 143 -13.19 -17.91 4.06
N ALA A 144 -13.03 -18.23 2.76
CA ALA A 144 -13.34 -19.56 2.23
C ALA A 144 -12.45 -20.63 2.86
N TRP A 145 -11.16 -20.31 3.06
CA TRP A 145 -10.26 -21.21 3.77
C TRP A 145 -10.72 -21.43 5.22
N VAL A 146 -11.12 -20.39 5.96
CA VAL A 146 -11.64 -20.52 7.33
C VAL A 146 -12.90 -21.39 7.37
N LYS A 147 -13.83 -21.19 6.42
CA LYS A 147 -15.05 -21.97 6.31
C LYS A 147 -14.77 -23.47 6.20
N ASP A 148 -13.81 -23.85 5.37
CA ASP A 148 -13.50 -25.25 5.08
C ASP A 148 -12.61 -25.92 6.15
N ASN A 149 -11.70 -25.17 6.74
CA ASN A 149 -10.67 -25.72 7.64
C ASN A 149 -10.92 -25.46 9.13
N GLU A 150 -11.75 -24.46 9.45
CA GLU A 150 -12.12 -24.09 10.81
C GLU A 150 -13.65 -23.90 10.93
N PRO A 151 -14.48 -24.92 10.61
CA PRO A 151 -15.94 -24.75 10.55
C PRO A 151 -16.55 -24.28 11.87
N GLU A 152 -16.05 -24.75 13.01
CA GLU A 152 -16.51 -24.30 14.33
C GLU A 152 -16.20 -22.81 14.60
N VAL A 153 -15.12 -22.29 14.03
CA VAL A 153 -14.80 -20.87 14.05
C VAL A 153 -15.75 -20.11 13.12
N TYR A 154 -15.95 -20.63 11.90
CA TYR A 154 -16.82 -20.00 10.91
C TYR A 154 -18.26 -19.84 11.42
N GLU A 155 -18.82 -20.84 12.07
CA GLU A 155 -20.17 -20.77 12.66
C GLU A 155 -20.34 -19.69 13.73
N ARG A 156 -19.24 -19.25 14.35
CA ARG A 156 -19.26 -18.19 15.37
C ARG A 156 -19.10 -16.80 14.77
N ILE A 157 -18.75 -16.69 13.49
CA ILE A 157 -18.53 -15.39 12.84
C ILE A 157 -19.88 -14.66 12.71
N TYR A 158 -19.96 -13.48 13.28
CA TYR A 158 -21.06 -12.56 13.07
C TYR A 158 -20.77 -11.65 11.88
N LYS A 159 -19.56 -11.05 11.85
CA LYS A 159 -19.12 -10.15 10.77
C LYS A 159 -17.65 -10.38 10.43
N VAL A 160 -17.32 -10.17 9.16
CA VAL A 160 -15.95 -10.08 8.67
C VAL A 160 -15.62 -8.64 8.32
N MET A 161 -14.35 -8.26 8.51
CA MET A 161 -13.88 -6.89 8.30
C MET A 161 -12.38 -6.84 8.03
N LEU A 162 -11.92 -5.67 7.62
CA LEU A 162 -10.51 -5.35 7.44
C LEU A 162 -9.90 -4.80 8.75
N PRO A 163 -8.56 -4.73 8.87
CA PRO A 163 -7.92 -4.26 10.10
C PRO A 163 -8.35 -2.85 10.53
N GLY A 164 -8.54 -1.92 9.57
CA GLY A 164 -9.02 -0.56 9.88
C GLY A 164 -10.48 -0.52 10.31
N ASP A 165 -11.33 -1.38 9.75
CA ASP A 165 -12.72 -1.51 10.18
C ASP A 165 -12.79 -1.99 11.63
N TYR A 166 -11.92 -2.95 11.99
CA TYR A 166 -11.83 -3.48 13.35
C TYR A 166 -11.48 -2.38 14.37
N LEU A 167 -10.47 -1.55 14.08
CA LEU A 167 -10.10 -0.47 15.01
C LEU A 167 -11.17 0.64 15.07
N ALA A 168 -11.82 0.96 13.97
CA ALA A 168 -12.96 1.88 13.98
C ALA A 168 -14.14 1.32 14.78
N MET A 169 -14.43 0.02 14.68
CA MET A 169 -15.40 -0.67 15.54
C MET A 169 -15.00 -0.59 17.00
N LYS A 170 -13.74 -0.82 17.36
CA LYS A 170 -13.25 -0.70 18.75
C LYS A 170 -13.46 0.69 19.32
N LEU A 171 -13.34 1.76 18.51
CA LEU A 171 -13.58 3.13 18.95
C LEU A 171 -15.07 3.48 19.08
N SER A 172 -15.94 2.89 18.25
CA SER A 172 -17.32 3.35 18.09
C SER A 172 -18.39 2.36 18.51
N GLY A 173 -18.07 1.06 18.54
CA GLY A 173 -19.05 -0.03 18.64
C GLY A 173 -19.84 -0.28 17.33
N VAL A 174 -19.56 0.45 16.23
CA VAL A 174 -20.28 0.33 14.97
C VAL A 174 -19.45 -0.50 13.97
N ILE A 175 -20.10 -1.47 13.33
CA ILE A 175 -19.49 -2.31 12.28
C ILE A 175 -19.91 -1.81 10.92
N ASN A 176 -18.98 -1.27 10.15
CA ASN A 176 -19.18 -0.88 8.75
C ASN A 176 -17.85 -1.00 7.97
N THR A 177 -17.93 -0.95 6.66
CA THR A 177 -16.79 -0.99 5.73
C THR A 177 -17.02 -0.02 4.57
N THR A 178 -16.05 0.08 3.66
CA THR A 178 -16.14 0.97 2.49
C THR A 178 -16.08 0.18 1.18
N VAL A 179 -16.49 0.78 0.07
CA VAL A 179 -16.30 0.18 -1.26
C VAL A 179 -14.81 -0.06 -1.54
N SER A 180 -13.92 0.85 -1.12
CA SER A 180 -12.47 0.65 -1.25
C SER A 180 -12.04 -0.63 -0.51
N GLY A 181 -12.51 -0.84 0.73
CA GLY A 181 -12.24 -2.05 1.50
C GLY A 181 -12.84 -3.33 0.89
N LEU A 182 -14.07 -3.28 0.41
CA LEU A 182 -14.68 -4.45 -0.27
C LEU A 182 -13.94 -4.81 -1.54
N SER A 183 -13.50 -3.81 -2.32
CA SER A 183 -12.78 -4.05 -3.57
C SER A 183 -11.43 -4.75 -3.35
N GLU A 184 -10.67 -4.35 -2.34
CA GLU A 184 -9.42 -5.01 -1.98
C GLU A 184 -9.61 -6.42 -1.39
N GLY A 185 -10.80 -6.68 -0.84
CA GLY A 185 -11.22 -7.99 -0.35
C GLY A 185 -11.75 -8.94 -1.42
N MET A 186 -11.87 -8.51 -2.68
CA MET A 186 -12.56 -9.21 -3.79
C MET A 186 -14.07 -9.39 -3.53
N LEU A 187 -14.68 -8.47 -2.81
CA LEU A 187 -16.10 -8.53 -2.41
C LEU A 187 -16.97 -7.45 -3.11
N TRP A 188 -16.37 -6.65 -4.02
CA TRP A 188 -17.07 -5.64 -4.81
C TRP A 188 -17.12 -6.00 -6.29
N ASP A 189 -18.28 -5.88 -6.90
CA ASP A 189 -18.52 -6.06 -8.33
C ASP A 189 -18.61 -4.69 -9.01
N PHE A 190 -17.60 -4.34 -9.79
CA PHE A 190 -17.50 -3.04 -10.47
C PHE A 190 -18.48 -2.85 -11.61
N GLN A 191 -19.04 -3.94 -12.19
CA GLN A 191 -20.06 -3.84 -13.21
C GLN A 191 -21.47 -3.68 -12.62
N ALA A 192 -21.72 -4.40 -11.52
CA ALA A 192 -23.01 -4.34 -10.84
C ALA A 192 -23.11 -3.16 -9.86
N HIS A 193 -22.02 -2.46 -9.54
CA HIS A 193 -21.90 -1.47 -8.47
C HIS A 193 -22.50 -1.97 -7.15
N ALA A 194 -22.14 -3.20 -6.79
CA ALA A 194 -22.69 -3.92 -5.63
C ALA A 194 -21.69 -4.92 -5.07
N VAL A 195 -22.05 -5.52 -3.94
CA VAL A 195 -21.32 -6.69 -3.42
C VAL A 195 -21.28 -7.79 -4.49
N ALA A 196 -20.11 -8.43 -4.66
CA ALA A 196 -19.85 -9.48 -5.63
C ALA A 196 -20.64 -10.77 -5.31
N GLY A 197 -21.96 -10.73 -5.53
CA GLY A 197 -22.88 -11.84 -5.19
C GLY A 197 -22.46 -13.16 -5.79
N PHE A 198 -21.98 -13.16 -7.03
CA PHE A 198 -21.51 -14.38 -7.70
C PHE A 198 -20.33 -15.06 -6.99
N LEU A 199 -19.45 -14.29 -6.34
CA LEU A 199 -18.34 -14.84 -5.57
C LEU A 199 -18.80 -15.32 -4.20
N LEU A 200 -19.75 -14.59 -3.56
CA LEU A 200 -20.39 -15.05 -2.33
C LEU A 200 -21.11 -16.39 -2.56
N ASP A 201 -21.88 -16.51 -3.64
CA ASP A 201 -22.60 -17.73 -4.02
C ASP A 201 -21.62 -18.89 -4.28
N TYR A 202 -20.51 -18.63 -4.99
CA TYR A 202 -19.49 -19.63 -5.27
C TYR A 202 -18.88 -20.22 -3.99
N TYR A 203 -18.51 -19.35 -3.03
CA TYR A 203 -17.98 -19.79 -1.74
C TYR A 203 -19.07 -20.21 -0.74
N GLY A 204 -20.35 -19.97 -1.06
CA GLY A 204 -21.49 -20.26 -0.19
C GLY A 204 -21.47 -19.39 1.08
N PHE A 205 -21.16 -18.11 0.93
CA PHE A 205 -21.23 -17.12 2.02
C PHE A 205 -22.63 -16.53 2.09
N ASP A 206 -23.12 -16.34 3.33
CA ASP A 206 -24.27 -15.49 3.56
C ASP A 206 -23.85 -14.02 3.42
N ARG A 207 -24.67 -13.21 2.72
CA ARG A 207 -24.40 -11.77 2.56
C ARG A 207 -24.35 -11.05 3.90
N ASP A 208 -25.10 -11.52 4.88
CA ASP A 208 -25.17 -10.93 6.22
C ASP A 208 -23.84 -11.01 7.00
N ILE A 209 -22.87 -11.82 6.53
CA ILE A 209 -21.53 -11.87 7.13
C ILE A 209 -20.72 -10.60 6.85
N LEU A 210 -21.09 -9.83 5.82
CA LEU A 210 -20.42 -8.58 5.46
C LEU A 210 -20.91 -7.42 6.32
N ALA A 211 -20.04 -6.45 6.57
CA ALA A 211 -20.36 -5.20 7.22
C ALA A 211 -21.20 -4.26 6.32
N ASP A 212 -21.91 -3.33 6.91
CA ASP A 212 -22.66 -2.30 6.18
C ASP A 212 -21.71 -1.36 5.44
N ILE A 213 -22.09 -0.94 4.21
CA ILE A 213 -21.25 -0.10 3.36
C ILE A 213 -21.49 1.38 3.68
N VAL A 214 -20.41 2.12 3.88
CA VAL A 214 -20.41 3.58 4.04
C VAL A 214 -19.42 4.23 3.06
N PRO A 215 -19.59 5.51 2.70
CA PRO A 215 -18.61 6.22 1.88
C PRO A 215 -17.23 6.28 2.54
N THR A 216 -16.18 6.32 1.71
CA THR A 216 -14.79 6.45 2.21
C THR A 216 -14.57 7.78 2.93
N PHE A 217 -15.11 8.87 2.38
CA PHE A 217 -15.09 10.22 2.97
C PHE A 217 -16.50 10.59 3.45
N ASP A 218 -16.79 10.26 4.70
CA ASP A 218 -18.03 10.63 5.39
C ASP A 218 -17.86 10.38 6.89
N VAL A 219 -18.75 10.88 7.72
CA VAL A 219 -18.83 10.50 9.13
C VAL A 219 -19.37 9.06 9.21
N GLN A 220 -18.45 8.11 9.19
CA GLN A 220 -18.74 6.68 9.15
C GLN A 220 -19.23 6.14 10.51
N SER A 221 -18.74 6.70 11.60
CA SER A 221 -19.10 6.41 12.97
C SER A 221 -18.59 7.51 13.91
N ARG A 222 -18.85 7.37 15.21
CA ARG A 222 -18.41 8.32 16.23
C ARG A 222 -17.84 7.59 17.43
N VAL A 223 -16.85 8.18 18.09
CA VAL A 223 -16.28 7.64 19.34
C VAL A 223 -17.38 7.47 20.37
N SER A 224 -17.49 6.26 20.92
CA SER A 224 -18.47 5.95 21.96
C SER A 224 -18.08 6.58 23.31
N ARG A 225 -19.05 6.77 24.18
CA ARG A 225 -18.81 7.34 25.51
C ARG A 225 -17.82 6.52 26.33
N GLU A 226 -18.00 5.21 26.33
CA GLU A 226 -17.11 4.30 27.08
C GLU A 226 -15.65 4.44 26.68
N VAL A 227 -15.39 4.47 25.34
CA VAL A 227 -14.03 4.60 24.81
C VAL A 227 -13.50 6.02 24.98
N ALA A 228 -14.36 7.04 24.88
CA ALA A 228 -13.98 8.42 25.16
C ALA A 228 -13.47 8.58 26.60
N ASP A 229 -14.19 8.03 27.57
CA ASP A 229 -13.82 8.04 29.00
C ASP A 229 -12.52 7.25 29.24
N GLU A 230 -12.31 6.09 28.56
CA GLU A 230 -11.09 5.28 28.67
C GLU A 230 -9.85 5.99 28.10
N LEU A 231 -9.99 6.61 26.92
CA LEU A 231 -8.84 7.11 26.14
C LEU A 231 -8.59 8.62 26.27
N GLY A 232 -9.44 9.34 27.01
CA GLY A 232 -9.36 10.80 27.13
C GLY A 232 -9.71 11.52 25.84
N LEU A 233 -10.54 10.92 24.99
CA LEU A 233 -11.13 11.52 23.80
C LEU A 233 -12.49 12.16 24.14
N SER A 234 -13.06 12.92 23.21
CA SER A 234 -14.43 13.42 23.39
C SER A 234 -15.45 12.46 22.77
N GLU A 235 -16.53 12.16 23.52
CA GLU A 235 -17.69 11.43 23.00
C GLU A 235 -18.21 12.10 21.73
N GLY A 236 -18.52 11.30 20.70
CA GLY A 236 -19.06 11.79 19.44
C GLY A 236 -18.02 12.33 18.47
N THR A 237 -16.71 12.29 18.77
CA THR A 237 -15.66 12.63 17.82
C THR A 237 -15.82 11.79 16.54
N PRO A 238 -15.94 12.41 15.34
CA PRO A 238 -16.15 11.67 14.09
C PRO A 238 -15.00 10.73 13.75
N ILE A 239 -15.32 9.53 13.30
CA ILE A 239 -14.43 8.64 12.57
C ILE A 239 -14.88 8.74 11.11
N SER A 240 -14.08 9.34 10.24
CA SER A 240 -14.56 9.85 8.96
C SER A 240 -13.69 9.48 7.75
N TYR A 241 -12.74 8.57 7.92
CA TYR A 241 -11.92 8.05 6.84
C TYR A 241 -11.30 6.71 7.17
N ARG A 242 -11.33 5.79 6.21
CA ARG A 242 -10.58 4.52 6.24
C ARG A 242 -10.19 4.10 4.84
N ALA A 243 -8.94 3.65 4.68
CA ALA A 243 -8.47 3.02 3.46
C ALA A 243 -7.27 2.10 3.74
N GLY A 244 -7.02 1.14 2.87
CA GLY A 244 -5.81 0.35 2.85
C GLY A 244 -4.56 1.23 2.72
N ASP A 245 -3.40 0.73 3.15
CA ASP A 245 -2.16 1.50 3.22
C ASP A 245 -1.68 2.03 1.87
N GLN A 246 -1.89 1.28 0.76
CA GLN A 246 -1.46 1.73 -0.55
C GLN A 246 -2.34 2.86 -1.12
N PRO A 247 -3.69 2.77 -1.17
CA PRO A 247 -4.52 3.90 -1.55
C PRO A 247 -4.39 5.08 -0.58
N ASN A 248 -4.17 4.85 0.71
CA ASN A 248 -3.88 5.92 1.66
C ASN A 248 -2.51 6.58 1.44
N ASN A 249 -1.47 5.80 1.07
CA ASN A 249 -0.18 6.36 0.68
C ASN A 249 -0.32 7.29 -0.53
N ALA A 250 -1.12 6.90 -1.52
CA ALA A 250 -1.43 7.75 -2.67
C ALA A 250 -2.14 9.03 -2.23
N LEU A 251 -3.15 8.92 -1.37
CA LEU A 251 -3.80 10.09 -0.75
C LEU A 251 -2.78 10.99 -0.03
N SER A 252 -1.90 10.41 0.80
CA SER A 252 -0.92 11.18 1.59
C SER A 252 0.05 11.98 0.71
N LEU A 253 0.26 11.53 -0.53
CA LEU A 253 1.05 12.17 -1.57
C LEU A 253 0.23 13.05 -2.51
N ASN A 254 -1.05 13.32 -2.19
CA ASN A 254 -1.98 14.10 -3.00
C ASN A 254 -2.14 13.52 -4.42
N VAL A 255 -2.31 12.22 -4.52
CA VAL A 255 -2.55 11.48 -5.77
C VAL A 255 -4.02 11.07 -5.82
N PHE A 256 -4.82 11.74 -6.65
CA PHE A 256 -6.28 11.58 -6.76
C PHE A 256 -6.77 11.46 -8.20
N ASN A 257 -6.00 11.96 -9.15
CA ASN A 257 -6.45 12.11 -10.53
C ASN A 257 -5.83 11.07 -11.46
N PRO A 258 -6.52 10.71 -12.55
CA PRO A 258 -5.99 9.79 -13.55
C PRO A 258 -4.62 10.23 -14.09
N GLY A 259 -3.69 9.27 -14.19
CA GLY A 259 -2.32 9.50 -14.65
C GLY A 259 -1.34 9.94 -13.56
N GLU A 260 -1.82 10.25 -12.35
CA GLU A 260 -0.95 10.50 -11.19
C GLU A 260 -0.51 9.17 -10.57
N ILE A 261 0.74 9.13 -10.13
CA ILE A 261 1.39 7.96 -9.54
C ILE A 261 1.90 8.31 -8.14
N ALA A 262 1.63 7.44 -7.18
CA ALA A 262 2.36 7.38 -5.91
C ALA A 262 3.36 6.23 -5.97
N SER A 263 4.59 6.45 -5.52
CA SER A 263 5.61 5.40 -5.52
C SER A 263 6.37 5.33 -4.19
N THR A 264 6.63 4.11 -3.76
CA THR A 264 7.55 3.80 -2.67
C THR A 264 8.58 2.78 -3.15
N ALA A 265 9.80 2.86 -2.61
CA ALA A 265 10.90 1.97 -2.98
C ALA A 265 11.67 1.56 -1.71
N GLY A 266 10.95 0.90 -0.81
CA GLY A 266 11.46 0.30 0.42
C GLY A 266 12.08 -1.07 0.18
N THR A 267 11.90 -2.02 1.10
CA THR A 267 12.34 -3.43 0.92
C THR A 267 11.77 -4.01 -0.37
N SER A 268 10.48 -3.87 -0.60
CA SER A 268 9.82 -4.01 -1.91
C SER A 268 9.51 -2.65 -2.51
N GLY A 269 9.26 -2.60 -3.82
CA GLY A 269 8.86 -1.41 -4.54
C GLY A 269 7.36 -1.43 -4.85
N VAL A 270 6.73 -0.28 -4.78
CA VAL A 270 5.33 -0.09 -5.14
C VAL A 270 5.20 1.08 -6.09
N VAL A 271 4.42 0.88 -7.13
CA VAL A 271 3.88 1.94 -7.99
C VAL A 271 2.37 1.83 -7.93
N TYR A 272 1.72 2.88 -7.49
CA TYR A 272 0.27 2.96 -7.37
C TYR A 272 -0.24 4.12 -8.24
N GLY A 273 -0.94 3.81 -9.32
CA GLY A 273 -1.45 4.81 -10.26
C GLY A 273 -2.96 4.89 -10.25
N VAL A 274 -3.51 6.05 -10.61
CA VAL A 274 -4.96 6.27 -10.68
C VAL A 274 -5.46 6.18 -12.13
N LEU A 275 -6.50 5.36 -12.36
CA LEU A 275 -7.27 5.30 -13.61
C LEU A 275 -8.61 5.99 -13.45
N GLY A 276 -9.10 6.59 -14.54
CA GLY A 276 -10.41 7.24 -14.63
C GLY A 276 -11.53 6.36 -15.19
N ASP A 277 -11.19 5.23 -15.76
CA ASP A 277 -12.12 4.29 -16.41
C ASP A 277 -11.96 2.90 -15.85
N VAL A 278 -13.02 2.08 -15.92
CA VAL A 278 -12.97 0.67 -15.52
C VAL A 278 -12.08 -0.10 -16.50
N ASN A 279 -10.91 -0.48 -16.03
CA ASN A 279 -9.96 -1.29 -16.80
C ASN A 279 -9.15 -2.21 -15.88
N TYR A 280 -8.59 -3.28 -16.43
CA TYR A 280 -7.82 -4.28 -15.71
C TYR A 280 -6.77 -4.91 -16.63
N ASP A 281 -5.70 -5.45 -16.06
CA ASP A 281 -4.72 -6.22 -16.82
C ASP A 281 -5.23 -7.65 -17.05
N LYS A 282 -5.38 -8.03 -18.34
CA LYS A 282 -5.88 -9.37 -18.74
C LYS A 282 -5.01 -10.53 -18.26
N LYS A 283 -3.75 -10.26 -17.93
CA LYS A 283 -2.79 -11.23 -17.41
C LYS A 283 -2.62 -11.18 -15.90
N SER A 284 -3.35 -10.27 -15.21
CA SER A 284 -3.29 -10.10 -13.76
C SER A 284 -1.89 -9.76 -13.21
N ARG A 285 -1.08 -9.05 -14.01
CA ARG A 285 0.29 -8.63 -13.65
C ARG A 285 0.31 -7.47 -12.64
N VAL A 286 -0.78 -6.73 -12.53
CA VAL A 286 -1.05 -5.68 -11.55
C VAL A 286 -2.41 -5.91 -10.92
N ASN A 287 -2.66 -5.28 -9.76
CA ASN A 287 -3.97 -5.31 -9.12
C ASN A 287 -4.71 -3.99 -9.36
N THR A 288 -6.04 -4.05 -9.46
CA THR A 288 -6.88 -2.88 -9.63
C THR A 288 -7.96 -2.86 -8.56
N PHE A 289 -8.05 -1.77 -7.79
CA PHE A 289 -8.99 -1.61 -6.68
C PHE A 289 -9.73 -0.28 -6.79
N ALA A 290 -10.83 -0.10 -6.05
CA ALA A 290 -11.42 1.22 -5.87
C ALA A 290 -10.45 2.13 -5.12
N HIS A 291 -10.10 3.28 -5.72
CA HIS A 291 -9.30 4.29 -5.06
C HIS A 291 -10.10 5.00 -3.96
N VAL A 292 -9.44 5.76 -3.08
CA VAL A 292 -10.09 6.42 -1.93
C VAL A 292 -11.25 7.34 -2.32
N ASN A 293 -11.18 7.97 -3.48
CA ASN A 293 -12.21 8.87 -4.01
C ASN A 293 -13.11 8.22 -5.09
N TYR A 294 -13.16 6.89 -5.14
CA TYR A 294 -14.14 6.16 -5.95
C TYR A 294 -15.55 6.40 -5.40
N THR A 295 -16.47 6.73 -6.30
CA THR A 295 -17.91 6.72 -6.05
C THR A 295 -18.65 6.11 -7.24
N GLU A 296 -19.97 5.87 -7.12
CA GLU A 296 -20.76 5.37 -8.24
C GLU A 296 -20.75 6.33 -9.45
N ASP A 297 -20.72 7.64 -9.19
CA ASP A 297 -20.72 8.70 -10.21
C ASP A 297 -19.30 9.07 -10.68
N LEU A 298 -18.25 8.68 -9.95
CA LEU A 298 -16.88 9.04 -10.21
C LEU A 298 -15.97 7.81 -10.17
N THR A 299 -15.71 7.23 -11.33
CA THR A 299 -14.73 6.13 -11.43
C THR A 299 -13.33 6.64 -11.12
N ARG A 300 -12.74 6.11 -10.05
CA ARG A 300 -11.33 6.27 -9.68
C ARG A 300 -10.80 4.94 -9.19
N LEU A 301 -9.93 4.35 -9.98
CA LEU A 301 -9.35 3.04 -9.68
C LEU A 301 -7.86 3.18 -9.38
N GLY A 302 -7.41 2.53 -8.33
CA GLY A 302 -6.01 2.42 -8.00
C GLY A 302 -5.41 1.16 -8.62
N VAL A 303 -4.42 1.32 -9.49
CA VAL A 303 -3.65 0.22 -10.07
C VAL A 303 -2.38 0.04 -9.28
N LEU A 304 -2.24 -1.11 -8.64
CA LEU A 304 -1.15 -1.46 -7.75
C LEU A 304 -0.17 -2.41 -8.44
N LEU A 305 1.04 -1.94 -8.66
CA LEU A 305 2.21 -2.73 -9.03
C LEU A 305 3.10 -2.93 -7.80
N CYS A 306 3.45 -4.16 -7.50
CA CYS A 306 4.43 -4.50 -6.47
C CYS A 306 5.60 -5.24 -7.10
N ILE A 307 6.84 -4.88 -6.69
CA ILE A 307 8.09 -5.50 -7.11
C ILE A 307 8.88 -5.88 -5.87
N ASN A 308 9.08 -7.19 -5.66
CA ASN A 308 9.76 -7.69 -4.47
C ASN A 308 11.27 -7.42 -4.48
N GLY A 309 11.89 -7.45 -5.67
CA GLY A 309 13.32 -7.29 -5.88
C GLY A 309 13.80 -5.82 -5.90
N THR A 310 13.44 -5.00 -4.92
CA THR A 310 13.75 -3.55 -4.90
C THR A 310 14.84 -3.22 -3.87
N GLY A 311 14.51 -2.59 -2.78
CA GLY A 311 15.48 -2.17 -1.77
C GLY A 311 16.18 -3.35 -1.07
N ILE A 312 15.58 -4.54 -1.09
CA ILE A 312 16.24 -5.76 -0.63
C ILE A 312 17.51 -6.06 -1.46
N LEU A 313 17.49 -5.86 -2.78
CA LEU A 313 18.68 -5.97 -3.62
C LEU A 313 19.70 -4.89 -3.28
N ASN A 314 19.26 -3.64 -3.11
CA ASN A 314 20.16 -2.56 -2.73
C ASN A 314 20.81 -2.80 -1.35
N ALA A 315 20.06 -3.32 -0.39
CA ALA A 315 20.58 -3.71 0.92
C ALA A 315 21.54 -4.91 0.83
N TRP A 316 21.27 -5.86 -0.06
CA TRP A 316 22.16 -6.99 -0.33
C TRP A 316 23.48 -6.51 -0.95
N MET A 317 23.44 -5.59 -1.92
CA MET A 317 24.62 -4.96 -2.51
C MET A 317 25.47 -4.28 -1.47
N ARG A 318 24.86 -3.54 -0.54
CA ARG A 318 25.57 -2.86 0.54
C ARG A 318 26.29 -3.85 1.47
N ARG A 319 25.65 -4.97 1.81
CA ARG A 319 26.21 -5.95 2.76
C ARG A 319 27.28 -6.87 2.16
N ASN A 320 27.17 -7.19 0.86
CA ASN A 320 27.94 -8.28 0.26
C ASN A 320 28.88 -7.83 -0.85
N VAL A 321 28.65 -6.67 -1.46
CA VAL A 321 29.41 -6.21 -2.63
C VAL A 321 30.17 -4.90 -2.33
N ALA A 322 29.53 -3.93 -1.74
CA ALA A 322 30.15 -2.64 -1.41
C ALA A 322 31.18 -2.77 -0.26
N PRO A 323 32.08 -1.79 -0.07
CA PRO A 323 33.03 -1.81 1.04
C PRO A 323 32.33 -2.01 2.40
N GLN A 324 32.96 -2.82 3.26
CA GLN A 324 32.37 -3.13 4.57
C GLN A 324 32.12 -1.87 5.40
N GLY A 325 30.93 -1.75 5.98
CA GLY A 325 30.55 -0.62 6.83
C GLY A 325 30.17 0.66 6.07
N ILE A 326 30.15 0.63 4.74
CA ILE A 326 29.76 1.81 3.93
C ILE A 326 28.35 2.29 4.26
N SER A 327 28.16 3.61 4.33
CA SER A 327 26.83 4.20 4.45
C SER A 327 26.06 4.10 3.11
N TYR A 328 24.71 4.19 3.14
CA TYR A 328 23.95 4.29 1.89
C TYR A 328 24.28 5.54 1.09
N ALA A 329 24.62 6.65 1.76
CA ALA A 329 25.01 7.89 1.08
C ALA A 329 26.30 7.72 0.30
N ASP A 330 27.33 7.11 0.89
CA ASP A 330 28.62 6.85 0.21
C ASP A 330 28.48 5.81 -0.91
N MET A 331 27.64 4.77 -0.69
CA MET A 331 27.34 3.78 -1.73
C MET A 331 26.61 4.42 -2.93
N ASN A 332 25.69 5.35 -2.68
CA ASN A 332 25.02 6.10 -3.75
C ASN A 332 26.03 7.01 -4.50
N ALA A 333 26.94 7.66 -3.78
CA ALA A 333 28.00 8.47 -4.40
C ALA A 333 28.95 7.62 -5.28
N MET A 334 29.27 6.38 -4.86
CA MET A 334 30.02 5.44 -5.71
C MET A 334 29.28 5.16 -7.03
N ALA A 335 27.97 4.88 -6.96
CA ALA A 335 27.16 4.61 -8.14
C ALA A 335 27.05 5.83 -9.06
N GLU A 336 26.97 7.04 -8.49
CA GLU A 336 26.89 8.30 -9.21
C GLU A 336 28.14 8.57 -10.05
N GLY A 337 29.32 8.09 -9.61
CA GLY A 337 30.57 8.17 -10.34
C GLY A 337 30.67 7.30 -11.60
N VAL A 338 29.69 6.41 -11.84
CA VAL A 338 29.62 5.55 -13.02
C VAL A 338 28.61 6.09 -14.02
N ALA A 339 28.91 6.03 -15.32
CA ALA A 339 28.01 6.51 -16.37
C ALA A 339 26.68 5.72 -16.42
N PRO A 340 25.59 6.34 -16.94
CA PRO A 340 24.34 5.63 -17.22
C PRO A 340 24.56 4.38 -18.08
N GLY A 341 23.93 3.28 -17.68
CA GLY A 341 24.10 1.99 -18.32
C GLY A 341 25.29 1.19 -17.79
N ALA A 342 25.96 1.66 -16.72
CA ALA A 342 27.00 0.91 -16.01
C ALA A 342 27.98 0.18 -16.96
N ASP A 343 28.38 0.84 -18.04
CA ASP A 343 29.28 0.34 -19.08
C ASP A 343 28.93 -1.06 -19.64
N GLY A 344 27.62 -1.33 -19.79
CA GLY A 344 27.12 -2.60 -20.35
C GLY A 344 26.78 -3.66 -19.29
N LEU A 345 27.04 -3.40 -18.02
CA LEU A 345 26.66 -4.30 -16.94
C LEU A 345 25.15 -4.22 -16.66
N ARG A 346 24.44 -5.34 -16.64
CA ARG A 346 23.00 -5.42 -16.37
C ARG A 346 22.70 -6.36 -15.22
N ILE A 347 21.76 -5.97 -14.36
CA ILE A 347 21.27 -6.82 -13.27
C ILE A 347 19.75 -6.96 -13.39
N ILE A 348 19.30 -8.24 -13.44
CA ILE A 348 17.89 -8.61 -13.31
C ILE A 348 17.61 -8.74 -11.81
N PRO A 349 16.66 -7.96 -11.21
CA PRO A 349 16.61 -7.78 -9.76
C PRO A 349 15.72 -8.78 -8.99
N PHE A 350 15.09 -9.76 -9.66
CA PHE A 350 13.98 -10.56 -9.14
C PHE A 350 14.42 -11.73 -8.23
N GLY A 351 15.39 -11.50 -7.35
CA GLY A 351 15.95 -12.52 -6.45
C GLY A 351 15.15 -12.76 -5.17
N ASN A 352 13.91 -12.30 -5.06
CA ASN A 352 13.08 -12.42 -3.85
C ASN A 352 11.76 -13.18 -4.10
N GLY A 353 11.82 -14.26 -4.87
CA GLY A 353 10.68 -15.12 -5.18
C GLY A 353 9.93 -14.72 -6.45
N ALA A 354 8.70 -15.19 -6.56
CA ALA A 354 7.83 -14.94 -7.70
C ALA A 354 7.39 -13.46 -7.77
N GLU A 355 7.33 -12.94 -9.00
CA GLU A 355 6.92 -11.58 -9.27
C GLU A 355 5.60 -11.55 -10.06
N ARG A 356 4.59 -10.86 -9.52
CA ARG A 356 3.29 -10.73 -10.20
C ARG A 356 3.44 -10.07 -11.56
N VAL A 357 4.28 -9.05 -11.69
CA VAL A 357 4.55 -8.37 -12.97
C VAL A 357 5.09 -9.30 -14.05
N LEU A 358 5.64 -10.46 -13.64
CA LEU A 358 6.12 -11.54 -14.52
C LEU A 358 5.16 -12.74 -14.54
N GLU A 359 3.86 -12.53 -14.33
CA GLU A 359 2.84 -13.58 -14.32
C GLU A 359 3.12 -14.65 -13.24
N ASN A 360 3.61 -14.22 -12.06
CA ASN A 360 4.03 -15.04 -10.91
C ASN A 360 5.20 -16.00 -11.20
N ARG A 361 6.06 -15.70 -12.18
CA ARG A 361 7.27 -16.50 -12.44
C ARG A 361 8.39 -16.15 -11.48
N GLU A 362 9.18 -17.16 -11.12
CA GLU A 362 10.43 -17.02 -10.39
C GLU A 362 11.61 -16.96 -11.39
N VAL A 363 12.03 -15.75 -11.74
CA VAL A 363 13.12 -15.52 -12.67
C VAL A 363 14.48 -15.49 -11.95
N GLY A 364 14.49 -15.06 -10.69
CA GLY A 364 15.71 -14.90 -9.91
C GLY A 364 16.48 -13.63 -10.21
N CYS A 365 17.59 -13.43 -9.49
CA CYS A 365 18.53 -12.34 -9.73
C CYS A 365 19.70 -12.85 -10.56
N SER A 366 20.08 -12.11 -11.60
CA SER A 366 21.22 -12.46 -12.45
C SER A 366 22.02 -11.25 -12.88
N ILE A 367 23.32 -11.43 -13.13
CA ILE A 367 24.26 -10.39 -13.55
C ILE A 367 24.75 -10.75 -14.97
N HIS A 368 24.68 -9.80 -15.88
CA HIS A 368 25.00 -9.96 -17.29
C HIS A 368 26.01 -8.92 -17.75
N GLY A 369 26.89 -9.31 -18.67
CA GLY A 369 27.84 -8.40 -19.31
C GLY A 369 29.02 -8.00 -18.43
N ILE A 370 29.36 -8.75 -17.37
CA ILE A 370 30.50 -8.43 -16.51
C ILE A 370 31.84 -8.61 -17.27
N ASP A 371 32.70 -7.58 -17.20
CA ASP A 371 34.10 -7.63 -17.64
C ASP A 371 35.00 -7.47 -16.42
N PHE A 372 35.80 -8.50 -16.13
CA PHE A 372 36.66 -8.55 -14.93
C PHE A 372 37.82 -7.54 -14.96
N ASN A 373 38.18 -7.01 -16.12
CA ASN A 373 39.24 -6.01 -16.26
C ASN A 373 38.74 -4.57 -16.12
N HIS A 374 37.41 -4.36 -16.24
CA HIS A 374 36.81 -3.03 -16.30
C HIS A 374 35.84 -2.75 -15.16
N HIS A 375 34.90 -3.67 -14.89
CA HIS A 375 33.85 -3.45 -13.93
C HIS A 375 34.34 -3.54 -12.50
N THR A 376 33.90 -2.58 -11.68
CA THR A 376 34.22 -2.46 -10.24
C THR A 376 32.96 -2.61 -9.39
N GLN A 377 33.12 -2.55 -8.06
CA GLN A 377 31.99 -2.49 -7.12
C GLN A 377 31.03 -1.34 -7.43
N ALA A 378 31.53 -0.18 -7.90
CA ALA A 378 30.72 0.96 -8.26
C ALA A 378 29.78 0.63 -9.44
N HIS A 379 30.27 -0.08 -10.45
CA HIS A 379 29.46 -0.54 -11.59
C HIS A 379 28.38 -1.52 -11.17
N LEU A 380 28.68 -2.47 -10.25
CA LEU A 380 27.70 -3.40 -9.70
C LEU A 380 26.60 -2.70 -8.92
N VAL A 381 26.95 -1.72 -8.08
CA VAL A 381 25.96 -0.92 -7.35
C VAL A 381 25.11 -0.08 -8.32
N ARG A 382 25.72 0.55 -9.32
CA ARG A 382 25.00 1.30 -10.36
C ARG A 382 24.03 0.41 -11.12
N ALA A 383 24.49 -0.73 -11.64
CA ALA A 383 23.69 -1.67 -12.40
C ALA A 383 22.53 -2.25 -11.57
N ALA A 384 22.74 -2.46 -10.25
CA ALA A 384 21.68 -2.89 -9.36
C ALA A 384 20.59 -1.82 -9.21
N GLN A 385 20.95 -0.56 -9.00
CA GLN A 385 20.00 0.54 -8.90
C GLN A 385 19.25 0.77 -10.21
N GLU A 386 19.93 0.69 -11.34
CA GLU A 386 19.30 0.77 -12.67
C GLU A 386 18.39 -0.44 -12.95
N GLY A 387 18.79 -1.65 -12.58
CA GLY A 387 17.94 -2.86 -12.71
C GLY A 387 16.64 -2.75 -11.92
N ILE A 388 16.70 -2.18 -10.71
CA ILE A 388 15.49 -1.86 -9.92
C ILE A 388 14.63 -0.83 -10.66
N VAL A 389 15.21 0.26 -11.15
CA VAL A 389 14.48 1.27 -11.96
C VAL A 389 13.82 0.64 -13.18
N PHE A 390 14.54 -0.19 -13.92
CA PHE A 390 14.01 -0.83 -15.12
C PHE A 390 12.86 -1.79 -14.83
N SER A 391 12.87 -2.44 -13.68
CA SER A 391 11.71 -3.25 -13.23
C SER A 391 10.47 -2.40 -12.94
N PHE A 392 10.64 -1.19 -12.38
CA PHE A 392 9.56 -0.22 -12.22
C PHE A 392 9.03 0.26 -13.57
N CYS A 393 9.93 0.61 -14.51
CA CYS A 393 9.55 1.04 -15.85
C CYS A 393 8.81 -0.07 -16.62
N TYR A 394 9.25 -1.32 -16.49
CA TYR A 394 8.55 -2.47 -17.08
C TYR A 394 7.13 -2.63 -16.53
N GLY A 395 6.95 -2.49 -15.22
CA GLY A 395 5.61 -2.50 -14.62
C GLY A 395 4.75 -1.29 -15.02
N MET A 396 5.35 -0.11 -15.17
CA MET A 396 4.64 1.07 -15.67
C MET A 396 4.23 0.94 -17.13
N GLU A 397 4.95 0.18 -17.97
CA GLU A 397 4.47 -0.18 -19.33
C GLU A 397 3.16 -0.98 -19.27
N VAL A 398 3.02 -1.92 -18.31
CA VAL A 398 1.76 -2.66 -18.11
C VAL A 398 0.63 -1.71 -17.75
N MET A 399 0.89 -0.71 -16.90
CA MET A 399 -0.11 0.31 -16.56
C MET A 399 -0.45 1.20 -17.77
N ALA A 400 0.53 1.51 -18.61
CA ALA A 400 0.30 2.24 -19.86
C ALA A 400 -0.53 1.43 -20.89
N GLU A 401 -0.34 0.10 -20.97
CA GLU A 401 -1.20 -0.80 -21.76
C GLU A 401 -2.67 -0.74 -21.29
N MET A 402 -2.92 -0.43 -20.01
CA MET A 402 -4.24 -0.21 -19.45
C MET A 402 -4.81 1.21 -19.70
N GLY A 403 -4.09 2.06 -20.45
CA GLY A 403 -4.52 3.41 -20.79
C GLY A 403 -4.06 4.50 -19.81
N MET A 404 -3.12 4.21 -18.92
CA MET A 404 -2.59 5.21 -17.98
C MET A 404 -1.51 6.07 -18.67
N ASP A 405 -1.74 7.37 -18.75
CA ASP A 405 -0.76 8.36 -19.26
C ASP A 405 0.08 8.88 -18.07
N ILE A 406 1.19 8.22 -17.80
CA ILE A 406 2.05 8.48 -16.64
C ILE A 406 2.92 9.72 -16.92
N ARG A 407 2.64 10.83 -16.25
CA ARG A 407 3.38 12.09 -16.41
C ARG A 407 4.12 12.51 -15.14
N LYS A 408 3.62 12.08 -13.98
CA LYS A 408 4.12 12.54 -12.70
C LYS A 408 4.14 11.40 -11.67
N ILE A 409 5.25 11.29 -10.95
CA ILE A 409 5.46 10.34 -9.87
C ILE A 409 5.66 11.12 -8.58
N HIS A 410 4.77 10.93 -7.62
CA HIS A 410 4.88 11.45 -6.27
C HIS A 410 5.49 10.40 -5.35
N ALA A 411 6.45 10.78 -4.53
CA ALA A 411 7.10 9.88 -3.59
C ALA A 411 7.51 10.58 -2.30
N GLY A 412 7.63 9.82 -1.21
CA GLY A 412 8.30 10.28 0.00
C GLY A 412 9.82 10.37 -0.20
N LYS A 413 10.48 11.35 0.43
CA LYS A 413 11.94 11.45 0.43
C LYS A 413 12.54 10.40 1.39
N ALA A 414 12.49 9.12 0.99
CA ALA A 414 12.92 7.98 1.80
C ALA A 414 13.47 6.85 0.91
N ASN A 415 14.17 5.90 1.51
CA ASN A 415 14.65 4.67 0.89
C ASN A 415 15.41 4.91 -0.43
N MET A 416 15.06 4.19 -1.51
CA MET A 416 15.73 4.34 -2.82
C MET A 416 15.59 5.75 -3.40
N PHE A 417 14.52 6.49 -3.08
CA PHE A 417 14.38 7.89 -3.48
C PHE A 417 15.41 8.85 -2.82
N LEU A 418 16.25 8.36 -1.90
CA LEU A 418 17.42 9.09 -1.43
C LEU A 418 18.61 9.01 -2.41
N SER A 419 18.64 8.01 -3.31
CA SER A 419 19.69 7.89 -4.32
C SER A 419 19.47 8.85 -5.51
N PRO A 420 20.44 9.73 -5.84
CA PRO A 420 20.38 10.55 -7.05
C PRO A 420 20.29 9.72 -8.32
N VAL A 421 21.04 8.61 -8.37
CA VAL A 421 21.03 7.66 -9.51
C VAL A 421 19.65 7.08 -9.73
N PHE A 422 19.00 6.57 -8.67
CA PHE A 422 17.67 6.00 -8.77
C PHE A 422 16.65 7.02 -9.30
N ARG A 423 16.65 8.22 -8.74
CA ARG A 423 15.71 9.29 -9.14
C ARG A 423 15.91 9.72 -10.59
N GLU A 424 17.18 10.00 -10.98
CA GLU A 424 17.49 10.43 -12.35
C GLU A 424 17.14 9.33 -13.35
N ALA A 425 17.55 8.09 -13.07
CA ALA A 425 17.27 6.96 -13.94
C ALA A 425 15.77 6.72 -14.10
N LEU A 426 14.99 6.75 -12.99
CA LEU A 426 13.54 6.56 -13.02
C LEU A 426 12.84 7.68 -13.82
N ALA A 427 13.15 8.94 -13.51
CA ALA A 427 12.56 10.07 -14.22
C ALA A 427 12.89 10.02 -15.72
N THR A 428 14.16 9.76 -16.06
CA THR A 428 14.61 9.80 -17.46
C THR A 428 14.09 8.62 -18.27
N THR A 429 14.06 7.40 -17.69
CA THR A 429 13.58 6.20 -18.39
C THR A 429 12.08 6.21 -18.57
N SER A 430 11.33 6.60 -17.54
CA SER A 430 9.86 6.69 -17.62
C SER A 430 9.36 7.91 -18.40
N GLY A 431 10.17 8.96 -18.49
CA GLY A 431 9.76 10.26 -19.03
C GLY A 431 8.89 11.09 -18.08
N ALA A 432 8.70 10.64 -16.83
CA ALA A 432 7.87 11.30 -15.85
C ALA A 432 8.68 12.19 -14.90
N THR A 433 8.13 13.34 -14.51
CA THR A 433 8.67 14.19 -13.44
C THR A 433 8.45 13.52 -12.10
N ILE A 434 9.48 13.47 -11.24
CA ILE A 434 9.36 12.96 -9.86
C ILE A 434 9.28 14.13 -8.89
N GLU A 435 8.25 14.16 -8.05
CA GLU A 435 8.10 15.11 -6.96
C GLU A 435 8.25 14.40 -5.61
N LEU A 436 9.16 14.90 -4.76
CA LEU A 436 9.39 14.35 -3.43
C LEU A 436 8.72 15.17 -2.36
N TYR A 437 8.03 14.49 -1.45
CA TYR A 437 7.24 15.09 -0.37
C TYR A 437 7.65 14.60 1.01
N GLU A 438 7.26 15.37 2.03
CA GLU A 438 7.39 15.00 3.44
C GLU A 438 6.01 14.64 3.99
N THR A 439 5.71 13.35 4.01
CA THR A 439 4.45 12.82 4.53
C THR A 439 4.59 11.34 4.91
N ASP A 440 3.60 10.81 5.60
CA ASP A 440 3.47 9.38 5.92
C ASP A 440 1.99 8.94 6.00
N GLY A 441 1.77 7.62 6.19
CA GLY A 441 0.45 7.02 6.18
C GLY A 441 -0.49 7.57 7.25
N SER A 442 -0.01 7.80 8.47
CA SER A 442 -0.85 8.32 9.57
C SER A 442 -1.22 9.79 9.38
N VAL A 443 -0.32 10.62 8.82
CA VAL A 443 -0.62 11.99 8.42
C VAL A 443 -1.65 12.03 7.29
N GLY A 444 -1.51 11.14 6.31
CA GLY A 444 -2.51 10.97 5.23
C GLY A 444 -3.89 10.61 5.78
N ALA A 445 -3.96 9.63 6.69
CA ALA A 445 -5.21 9.22 7.33
C ALA A 445 -5.88 10.36 8.14
N ALA A 446 -5.08 11.17 8.85
CA ALA A 446 -5.58 12.35 9.54
C ALA A 446 -6.20 13.36 8.57
N LYS A 447 -5.51 13.69 7.47
CA LYS A 447 -6.03 14.60 6.44
C LYS A 447 -7.27 14.04 5.75
N GLY A 448 -7.28 12.73 5.45
CA GLY A 448 -8.46 12.02 4.96
C GLY A 448 -9.68 12.18 5.89
N ALA A 449 -9.45 12.07 7.21
CA ALA A 449 -10.51 12.31 8.19
C ALA A 449 -11.04 13.75 8.16
N GLY A 450 -10.16 14.73 7.99
CA GLY A 450 -10.54 16.14 7.83
C GLY A 450 -11.42 16.38 6.59
N MET A 451 -11.14 15.66 5.50
CA MET A 451 -11.99 15.66 4.29
C MET A 451 -13.35 14.99 4.57
N GLY A 452 -13.34 13.80 5.18
CA GLY A 452 -14.57 13.04 5.44
C GLY A 452 -15.55 13.71 6.40
N CYS A 453 -15.09 14.52 7.35
CA CYS A 453 -15.96 15.29 8.25
C CYS A 453 -16.26 16.72 7.76
N GLY A 454 -15.80 17.12 6.56
CA GLY A 454 -16.06 18.43 5.95
C GLY A 454 -15.26 19.59 6.54
N ILE A 455 -14.17 19.32 7.26
CA ILE A 455 -13.21 20.36 7.69
C ILE A 455 -12.47 20.92 6.47
N TYR A 456 -12.07 20.05 5.55
CA TYR A 456 -11.56 20.42 4.24
C TYR A 456 -12.64 20.17 3.18
N SER A 457 -12.88 21.17 2.35
CA SER A 457 -13.90 21.11 1.29
C SER A 457 -13.44 20.37 0.04
N SER A 458 -12.11 20.20 -0.12
CA SER A 458 -11.52 19.49 -1.23
C SER A 458 -10.15 18.91 -0.87
N HIS A 459 -9.62 18.02 -1.72
CA HIS A 459 -8.27 17.50 -1.52
C HIS A 459 -7.18 18.58 -1.74
N GLU A 460 -7.41 19.54 -2.62
CA GLU A 460 -6.50 20.67 -2.80
C GLU A 460 -6.35 21.47 -1.50
N GLU A 461 -7.44 21.71 -0.78
CA GLU A 461 -7.40 22.38 0.51
C GLU A 461 -6.66 21.53 1.56
N ALA A 462 -6.99 20.25 1.67
CA ALA A 462 -6.36 19.32 2.63
C ALA A 462 -4.84 19.20 2.43
N PHE A 463 -4.38 19.30 1.18
CA PHE A 463 -2.97 19.14 0.82
C PHE A 463 -2.28 20.45 0.41
N ALA A 464 -2.93 21.63 0.57
CA ALA A 464 -2.32 22.93 0.26
C ALA A 464 -0.99 23.17 1.02
N THR A 465 -0.85 22.58 2.20
CA THR A 465 0.34 22.69 3.06
C THR A 465 1.35 21.55 2.86
N LEU A 466 1.08 20.59 1.94
CA LEU A 466 1.99 19.49 1.68
C LEU A 466 3.31 20.01 1.11
N ARG A 467 4.40 19.84 1.85
CA ARG A 467 5.70 20.40 1.51
C ARG A 467 6.41 19.56 0.46
N ARG A 468 6.54 20.11 -0.75
CA ARG A 468 7.36 19.55 -1.82
C ARG A 468 8.84 19.83 -1.54
N LEU A 469 9.65 18.79 -1.40
CA LEU A 469 11.06 18.86 -1.02
C LEU A 469 11.99 18.94 -2.23
N ALA A 470 11.63 18.32 -3.35
CA ALA A 470 12.43 18.32 -4.56
C ALA A 470 11.56 17.99 -5.79
N VAL A 471 12.02 18.43 -6.95
CA VAL A 471 11.50 18.05 -8.28
C VAL A 471 12.66 17.50 -9.08
N ILE A 472 12.49 16.36 -9.71
CA ILE A 472 13.46 15.71 -10.57
C ILE A 472 12.84 15.55 -11.96
N GLU A 473 13.34 16.33 -12.91
CA GLU A 473 12.92 16.27 -14.30
C GLU A 473 13.70 15.19 -15.07
N PRO A 474 13.11 14.61 -16.13
CA PRO A 474 13.84 13.76 -17.07
C PRO A 474 15.11 14.45 -17.61
N ASN A 475 16.23 13.75 -17.61
CA ASN A 475 17.48 14.26 -18.12
C ASN A 475 17.59 14.00 -19.63
N GLU A 476 17.26 14.99 -20.47
CA GLU A 476 17.25 14.85 -21.91
C GLU A 476 18.61 14.48 -22.51
N GLN A 477 19.73 14.91 -21.88
CA GLN A 477 21.07 14.61 -22.36
C GLN A 477 21.46 13.14 -22.16
N LYS A 478 20.86 12.48 -21.15
CA LYS A 478 21.11 11.08 -20.82
C LYS A 478 20.00 10.13 -21.31
N ARG A 479 18.93 10.67 -21.92
CA ARG A 479 17.76 9.89 -22.37
C ARG A 479 18.15 8.73 -23.28
N ALA A 480 19.00 8.96 -24.27
CA ALA A 480 19.42 7.93 -25.21
C ALA A 480 20.20 6.79 -24.52
N GLN A 481 21.06 7.12 -23.55
CA GLN A 481 21.84 6.13 -22.80
C GLN A 481 20.93 5.24 -21.93
N TYR A 482 19.99 5.85 -21.18
CA TYR A 482 19.02 5.08 -20.38
C TYR A 482 18.07 4.26 -21.25
N ALA A 483 17.59 4.79 -22.37
CA ALA A 483 16.74 4.06 -23.30
C ALA A 483 17.44 2.81 -23.86
N GLN A 484 18.73 2.94 -24.27
CA GLN A 484 19.53 1.81 -24.70
C GLN A 484 19.72 0.79 -23.58
N ALA A 485 20.12 1.24 -22.40
CA ALA A 485 20.33 0.37 -21.22
C ALA A 485 19.07 -0.39 -20.83
N TYR A 486 17.91 0.28 -20.87
CA TYR A 486 16.62 -0.34 -20.60
C TYR A 486 16.22 -1.37 -21.68
N ALA A 487 16.43 -1.05 -22.96
CA ALA A 487 16.16 -1.98 -24.07
C ALA A 487 17.01 -3.25 -23.96
N GLU A 488 18.30 -3.12 -23.64
CA GLU A 488 19.20 -4.26 -23.41
C GLU A 488 18.78 -5.09 -22.19
N TRP A 489 18.43 -4.43 -21.06
CA TRP A 489 17.91 -5.10 -19.86
C TRP A 489 16.63 -5.87 -20.18
N LYS A 490 15.69 -5.26 -20.90
CA LYS A 490 14.44 -5.89 -21.31
C LYS A 490 14.68 -7.06 -22.26
N GLY A 491 15.67 -6.95 -23.17
CA GLY A 491 16.12 -8.04 -24.05
C GLY A 491 16.68 -9.25 -23.30
N ILE A 492 17.25 -9.04 -22.11
CA ILE A 492 17.69 -10.12 -21.21
C ILE A 492 16.49 -10.73 -20.47
N LEU A 493 15.56 -9.90 -19.98
CA LEU A 493 14.42 -10.35 -19.19
C LEU A 493 13.42 -11.19 -20.01
N LEU A 494 13.02 -10.72 -21.20
CA LEU A 494 11.93 -11.32 -21.98
C LEU A 494 12.12 -12.82 -22.31
N PRO A 495 13.32 -13.32 -22.64
CA PRO A 495 13.53 -14.76 -22.84
C PRO A 495 13.42 -15.60 -21.55
N MET A 496 13.46 -14.97 -20.37
CA MET A 496 13.35 -15.62 -19.07
C MET A 496 11.90 -15.69 -18.56
N THR A 497 11.01 -14.93 -19.20
CA THR A 497 9.56 -14.87 -18.91
C THR A 497 8.74 -15.47 -20.07
#